data_0c12462b70f0cec9a0cc2c87062fb545
#
_entry.id   0c12462b70f0cec9a0cc2c87062fb545
#
_cell.length_a   1.000
_cell.length_b   1.000
_cell.length_c   1.000
_cell.angle_alpha   90.00
_cell.angle_beta   90.00
_cell.angle_gamma   90.00
#
_symmetry.space_group_name_H-M   'P 1'
#
loop_
_entity.id
_entity.type
_entity.pdbx_description
1 polymer ?
#
loop_
_entity_poly.entity_id
_entity_poly.type
_entity_poly.pdbx_seq_one_letter_code
_entity_poly.pdbx_strand_id
1 'polypeptide(L)'
;FLSLVAGDQQPTSGRVLLDGRAVAYWPARQLAQRRAVMTQHHEQAFAFTVREVVGMGRAPYPVGDDEPLIEQCMQQVAVDGLAQRDVTTLSGGELARTVFARVLAQTTQVVLLDEPTAALDLRHQEAIMACALRLARQGSLVLVVLHDLSLAARYSDRVVVFHHGRLYAEGTPHDVLTPSLVGQVYHHDVVVINHPVTGRPLVVPL
;
A
#
# COMPACT_ATOMS: atom_id res chain seq x y z
N PHE A 1 4.10 3.48 12.57
CA PHE A 1 2.79 2.79 12.74
C PHE A 1 2.74 1.53 11.86
N LEU A 2 3.00 1.65 10.54
CA LEU A 2 2.88 0.51 9.63
C LEU A 2 3.79 -0.66 10.02
N SER A 3 5.03 -0.40 10.43
CA SER A 3 5.98 -1.42 10.92
C SER A 3 5.49 -2.19 12.16
N LEU A 4 4.70 -1.53 13.03
CA LEU A 4 4.07 -2.20 14.17
C LEU A 4 2.93 -3.12 13.71
N VAL A 5 2.09 -2.64 12.78
CA VAL A 5 0.99 -3.45 12.19
C VAL A 5 1.54 -4.59 11.36
N ALA A 6 2.64 -4.33 10.66
CA ALA A 6 3.37 -5.36 9.92
C ALA A 6 4.00 -6.43 10.84
N GLY A 7 4.27 -6.13 12.11
CA GLY A 7 4.96 -7.03 13.03
C GLY A 7 6.48 -7.01 12.90
N ASP A 8 7.02 -6.04 12.16
CA ASP A 8 8.47 -5.85 12.00
C ASP A 8 9.08 -5.18 13.23
N GLN A 9 8.26 -4.48 14.00
CA GLN A 9 8.62 -3.87 15.28
C GLN A 9 7.62 -4.28 16.36
N GLN A 10 8.12 -4.39 17.60
CA GLN A 10 7.25 -4.62 18.77
C GLN A 10 6.81 -3.29 19.39
N PRO A 11 5.54 -3.16 19.78
CA PRO A 11 5.09 -1.97 20.50
C PRO A 11 5.73 -1.91 21.90
N THR A 12 6.09 -0.71 22.38
CA THR A 12 6.59 -0.49 23.73
C THR A 12 5.50 -0.72 24.80
N SER A 13 4.23 -0.56 24.40
CA SER A 13 3.07 -0.88 25.24
C SER A 13 1.88 -1.25 24.33
N GLY A 14 0.92 -1.98 24.89
CA GLY A 14 -0.22 -2.47 24.13
C GLY A 14 0.13 -3.66 23.23
N ARG A 15 -0.71 -3.92 22.23
CA ARG A 15 -0.54 -5.05 21.31
C ARG A 15 -1.27 -4.80 20.00
N VAL A 16 -0.72 -5.34 18.91
CA VAL A 16 -1.39 -5.42 17.62
C VAL A 16 -1.98 -6.82 17.46
N LEU A 17 -3.26 -6.92 17.16
CA LEU A 17 -3.94 -8.19 16.94
C LEU A 17 -4.31 -8.37 15.46
N LEU A 18 -4.08 -9.57 14.96
CA LEU A 18 -4.56 -10.05 13.68
C LEU A 18 -5.36 -11.33 13.93
N ASP A 19 -6.62 -11.35 13.52
CA ASP A 19 -7.55 -12.45 13.79
C ASP A 19 -7.61 -12.85 15.30
N GLY A 20 -7.60 -11.84 16.19
CA GLY A 20 -7.65 -12.03 17.64
C GLY A 20 -6.35 -12.50 18.30
N ARG A 21 -5.30 -12.80 17.51
CA ARG A 21 -3.98 -13.23 17.99
C ARG A 21 -2.96 -12.11 17.83
N ALA A 22 -2.12 -11.88 18.85
CA ALA A 22 -1.07 -10.86 18.75
C ALA A 22 -0.09 -11.19 17.63
N VAL A 23 0.21 -10.18 16.79
CA VAL A 23 1.07 -10.33 15.59
C VAL A 23 2.44 -10.92 15.96
N ALA A 24 2.99 -10.55 17.11
CA ALA A 24 4.27 -11.07 17.60
C ALA A 24 4.30 -12.59 17.84
N TYR A 25 3.15 -13.24 17.97
CA TYR A 25 3.06 -14.69 18.21
C TYR A 25 2.69 -15.51 16.97
N TRP A 26 2.56 -14.87 15.81
CA TRP A 26 2.35 -15.60 14.57
C TRP A 26 3.67 -16.16 14.04
N PRO A 27 3.74 -17.45 13.66
CA PRO A 27 4.86 -17.96 12.87
C PRO A 27 5.00 -17.16 11.57
N ALA A 28 6.21 -16.79 11.19
CA ALA A 28 6.47 -15.90 10.06
C ALA A 28 5.74 -16.33 8.76
N ARG A 29 5.77 -17.64 8.43
CA ARG A 29 5.09 -18.19 7.26
C ARG A 29 3.57 -18.01 7.33
N GLN A 30 2.96 -18.29 8.48
CA GLN A 30 1.51 -18.13 8.66
C GLN A 30 1.10 -16.66 8.63
N LEU A 31 1.90 -15.78 9.21
CA LEU A 31 1.68 -14.34 9.15
C LEU A 31 1.75 -13.84 7.70
N ALA A 32 2.73 -14.30 6.92
CA ALA A 32 2.85 -13.96 5.50
C ALA A 32 1.69 -14.51 4.64
N GLN A 33 0.96 -15.52 5.08
CA GLN A 33 -0.28 -15.96 4.43
C GLN A 33 -1.51 -15.10 4.78
N ARG A 34 -1.41 -14.25 5.80
CA ARG A 34 -2.50 -13.37 6.28
C ARG A 34 -2.33 -11.94 5.84
N ARG A 35 -1.08 -11.45 5.79
CA ARG A 35 -0.76 -10.08 5.40
C ARG A 35 0.37 -10.01 4.39
N ALA A 36 0.25 -9.09 3.44
CA ALA A 36 1.32 -8.68 2.53
C ALA A 36 1.76 -7.25 2.88
N VAL A 37 3.04 -6.95 2.66
CA VAL A 37 3.62 -5.63 2.96
C VAL A 37 4.42 -5.15 1.76
N MET A 38 4.15 -3.92 1.32
CA MET A 38 5.00 -3.14 0.45
C MET A 38 5.67 -2.06 1.31
N THR A 39 6.99 -2.15 1.45
CA THR A 39 7.79 -1.15 2.19
C THR A 39 8.22 -0.02 1.25
N GLN A 40 8.54 1.16 1.80
CA GLN A 40 8.98 2.32 1.04
C GLN A 40 10.31 2.09 0.28
N HIS A 41 11.25 1.35 0.89
CA HIS A 41 12.54 1.06 0.29
C HIS A 41 12.54 -0.33 -0.34
N HIS A 42 12.90 -0.39 -1.61
CA HIS A 42 12.93 -1.61 -2.42
C HIS A 42 14.35 -1.88 -2.93
N GLU A 43 15.34 -1.86 -2.01
CA GLU A 43 16.70 -2.22 -2.39
C GLU A 43 16.74 -3.71 -2.80
N GLN A 44 17.06 -3.94 -4.06
CA GLN A 44 17.30 -5.27 -4.60
C GLN A 44 18.81 -5.47 -4.68
N ALA A 45 19.35 -6.25 -3.72
CA ALA A 45 20.79 -6.55 -3.67
C ALA A 45 21.23 -7.60 -4.69
N PHE A 46 20.28 -8.27 -5.35
CA PHE A 46 20.55 -9.41 -6.25
C PHE A 46 19.84 -9.24 -7.60
N ALA A 47 20.45 -9.75 -8.65
CA ALA A 47 19.95 -9.77 -10.02
C ALA A 47 18.89 -10.87 -10.19
N PHE A 48 17.63 -10.54 -9.87
CA PHE A 48 16.46 -11.38 -10.16
C PHE A 48 15.68 -10.80 -11.33
N THR A 49 15.01 -11.63 -12.08
CA THR A 49 14.04 -11.18 -13.08
C THR A 49 12.76 -10.65 -12.42
N VAL A 50 12.02 -9.79 -13.12
CA VAL A 50 10.69 -9.31 -12.67
C VAL A 50 9.79 -10.48 -12.28
N ARG A 51 9.73 -11.53 -13.10
CA ARG A 51 8.94 -12.74 -12.86
C ARG A 51 9.32 -13.44 -11.56
N GLU A 52 10.62 -13.60 -11.31
CA GLU A 52 11.09 -14.21 -10.07
C GLU A 52 10.72 -13.38 -8.84
N VAL A 53 10.87 -12.06 -8.91
CA VAL A 53 10.48 -11.16 -7.80
C VAL A 53 8.99 -11.25 -7.52
N VAL A 54 8.14 -11.26 -8.55
CA VAL A 54 6.68 -11.43 -8.37
C VAL A 54 6.38 -12.81 -7.79
N GLY A 55 7.06 -13.87 -8.26
CA GLY A 55 6.95 -15.23 -7.76
C GLY A 55 7.32 -15.38 -6.27
N MET A 56 8.21 -14.53 -5.73
CA MET A 56 8.51 -14.51 -4.29
C MET A 56 7.28 -14.25 -3.41
N GLY A 57 6.23 -13.62 -3.95
CA GLY A 57 4.95 -13.48 -3.26
C GLY A 57 4.31 -14.84 -2.90
N ARG A 58 4.67 -15.90 -3.61
CA ARG A 58 4.17 -17.26 -3.36
C ARG A 58 4.98 -18.07 -2.35
N ALA A 59 6.12 -17.55 -1.90
CA ALA A 59 7.01 -18.25 -0.95
C ALA A 59 6.31 -18.76 0.35
N PRO A 60 5.29 -18.09 0.91
CA PRO A 60 4.56 -18.60 2.07
C PRO A 60 3.69 -19.83 1.80
N TYR A 61 3.41 -20.15 0.55
CA TYR A 61 2.50 -21.23 0.16
C TYR A 61 3.26 -22.52 -0.21
N PRO A 62 2.60 -23.68 -0.23
CA PRO A 62 3.19 -24.88 -0.80
C PRO A 62 3.53 -24.67 -2.27
N VAL A 63 4.52 -25.39 -2.75
CA VAL A 63 4.87 -25.38 -4.18
C VAL A 63 3.68 -25.89 -5.00
N GLY A 64 3.26 -25.11 -5.99
CA GLY A 64 2.13 -25.38 -6.87
C GLY A 64 2.34 -24.73 -8.23
N ASP A 65 1.35 -24.84 -9.10
CA ASP A 65 1.32 -24.12 -10.38
C ASP A 65 0.82 -22.67 -10.15
N ASP A 66 1.73 -21.84 -9.70
CA ASP A 66 1.47 -20.41 -9.42
C ASP A 66 1.67 -19.54 -10.68
N GLU A 67 2.14 -20.07 -11.78
CA GLU A 67 2.51 -19.34 -12.99
C GLU A 67 1.36 -18.50 -13.57
N PRO A 68 0.12 -19.02 -13.69
CA PRO A 68 -1.00 -18.20 -14.18
C PRO A 68 -1.31 -17.00 -13.27
N LEU A 69 -1.18 -17.17 -11.95
CA LEU A 69 -1.39 -16.08 -10.98
C LEU A 69 -0.29 -15.03 -11.08
N ILE A 70 0.97 -15.45 -11.19
CA ILE A 70 2.12 -14.54 -11.34
C ILE A 70 1.95 -13.70 -12.60
N GLU A 71 1.61 -14.31 -13.72
CA GLU A 71 1.35 -13.64 -14.99
C GLU A 71 0.21 -12.62 -14.86
N GLN A 72 -0.91 -13.02 -14.25
CA GLN A 72 -2.05 -12.14 -14.00
C GLN A 72 -1.65 -10.93 -13.14
N CYS A 73 -0.85 -11.13 -12.08
CA CYS A 73 -0.39 -10.05 -11.22
C CYS A 73 0.51 -9.07 -11.97
N MET A 74 1.40 -9.55 -12.84
CA MET A 74 2.24 -8.70 -13.69
C MET A 74 1.41 -7.86 -14.66
N GLN A 75 0.41 -8.47 -15.31
CA GLN A 75 -0.49 -7.78 -16.24
C GLN A 75 -1.31 -6.69 -15.54
N GLN A 76 -1.79 -6.93 -14.32
CA GLN A 76 -2.58 -5.94 -13.55
C GLN A 76 -1.85 -4.62 -13.32
N VAL A 77 -0.52 -4.63 -13.31
CA VAL A 77 0.32 -3.45 -13.07
C VAL A 77 1.22 -3.09 -14.27
N ALA A 78 0.99 -3.71 -15.42
CA ALA A 78 1.71 -3.48 -16.67
C ALA A 78 3.24 -3.65 -16.54
N VAL A 79 3.68 -4.79 -16.02
CA VAL A 79 5.08 -5.22 -15.98
C VAL A 79 5.32 -6.59 -16.64
N ASP A 80 4.30 -7.18 -17.23
CA ASP A 80 4.37 -8.45 -17.97
C ASP A 80 5.37 -8.40 -19.14
N GLY A 81 5.41 -7.29 -19.88
CA GLY A 81 6.42 -7.05 -20.93
C GLY A 81 7.86 -6.97 -20.41
N LEU A 82 8.06 -6.87 -19.10
CA LEU A 82 9.37 -6.79 -18.43
C LEU A 82 9.75 -8.11 -17.72
N ALA A 83 8.96 -9.17 -17.88
CA ALA A 83 9.03 -10.40 -17.08
C ALA A 83 10.43 -11.01 -16.95
N GLN A 84 11.22 -10.98 -18.03
CA GLN A 84 12.59 -11.52 -18.11
C GLN A 84 13.67 -10.48 -17.80
N ARG A 85 13.30 -9.23 -17.54
CA ARG A 85 14.25 -8.16 -17.29
C ARG A 85 14.76 -8.22 -15.87
N ASP A 86 16.04 -7.95 -15.69
CA ASP A 86 16.69 -7.82 -14.38
C ASP A 86 16.15 -6.60 -13.63
N VAL A 87 15.69 -6.81 -12.39
CA VAL A 87 15.08 -5.74 -11.56
C VAL A 87 16.05 -4.61 -11.24
N THR A 88 17.37 -4.87 -11.25
CA THR A 88 18.38 -3.83 -11.02
C THR A 88 18.49 -2.83 -12.17
N THR A 89 17.91 -3.16 -13.34
CA THR A 89 17.90 -2.32 -14.53
C THR A 89 16.61 -1.53 -14.73
N LEU A 90 15.65 -1.71 -13.81
CA LEU A 90 14.35 -1.06 -13.88
C LEU A 90 14.43 0.41 -13.43
N SER A 91 13.56 1.23 -14.00
CA SER A 91 13.27 2.55 -13.43
C SER A 91 12.58 2.40 -12.07
N GLY A 92 12.61 3.44 -11.22
CA GLY A 92 11.95 3.42 -9.93
C GLY A 92 10.45 3.08 -10.02
N GLY A 93 9.77 3.57 -11.05
CA GLY A 93 8.36 3.26 -11.27
C GLY A 93 8.09 1.82 -11.73
N GLU A 94 8.96 1.25 -12.58
CA GLU A 94 8.87 -0.17 -12.98
C GLU A 94 9.14 -1.09 -11.78
N LEU A 95 10.12 -0.74 -10.95
CA LEU A 95 10.43 -1.48 -9.73
C LEU A 95 9.28 -1.42 -8.72
N ALA A 96 8.71 -0.24 -8.47
CA ALA A 96 7.56 -0.08 -7.56
C ALA A 96 6.37 -0.93 -8.02
N ARG A 97 6.05 -0.95 -9.32
CA ARG A 97 4.99 -1.80 -9.87
C ARG A 97 5.32 -3.29 -9.76
N THR A 98 6.57 -3.68 -9.97
CA THR A 98 7.03 -5.07 -9.78
C THR A 98 6.86 -5.52 -8.34
N VAL A 99 7.23 -4.68 -7.36
CA VAL A 99 7.05 -4.98 -5.94
C VAL A 99 5.56 -5.04 -5.57
N PHE A 100 4.74 -4.17 -6.15
CA PHE A 100 3.29 -4.23 -5.94
C PHE A 100 2.68 -5.51 -6.56
N ALA A 101 3.14 -5.96 -7.73
CA ALA A 101 2.74 -7.26 -8.30
C ALA A 101 3.08 -8.43 -7.37
N ARG A 102 4.26 -8.41 -6.71
CA ARG A 102 4.63 -9.39 -5.68
C ARG A 102 3.65 -9.39 -4.51
N VAL A 103 3.22 -8.20 -4.05
CA VAL A 103 2.21 -8.09 -3.00
C VAL A 103 0.87 -8.69 -3.44
N LEU A 104 0.44 -8.46 -4.68
CA LEU A 104 -0.77 -9.05 -5.24
C LEU A 104 -0.68 -10.59 -5.32
N ALA A 105 0.47 -11.11 -5.76
CA ALA A 105 0.71 -12.54 -5.87
C ALA A 105 0.65 -13.25 -4.51
N GLN A 106 0.84 -12.55 -3.41
CA GLN A 106 0.72 -13.10 -2.06
C GLN A 106 -0.73 -13.41 -1.66
N THR A 107 -1.75 -12.82 -2.31
CA THR A 107 -3.19 -13.12 -2.15
C THR A 107 -3.68 -13.12 -0.69
N THR A 108 -3.35 -12.08 0.06
CA THR A 108 -3.66 -11.98 1.50
C THR A 108 -4.92 -11.15 1.77
N GLN A 109 -5.53 -11.38 2.95
CA GLN A 109 -6.67 -10.60 3.42
C GLN A 109 -6.29 -9.21 3.97
N VAL A 110 -5.03 -9.02 4.35
CA VAL A 110 -4.51 -7.72 4.82
C VAL A 110 -3.38 -7.29 3.91
N VAL A 111 -3.46 -6.08 3.39
CA VAL A 111 -2.46 -5.48 2.50
C VAL A 111 -2.00 -4.16 3.10
N LEU A 112 -0.71 -4.04 3.34
CA LEU A 112 -0.06 -2.88 3.94
C LEU A 112 0.84 -2.24 2.88
N LEU A 113 0.57 -0.99 2.52
CA LEU A 113 1.28 -0.27 1.46
C LEU A 113 1.89 1.01 2.04
N ASP A 114 3.22 1.10 2.00
CA ASP A 114 3.96 2.29 2.44
C ASP A 114 4.40 3.09 1.22
N GLU A 115 3.73 4.22 0.98
CA GLU A 115 3.96 5.13 -0.14
C GLU A 115 4.04 4.44 -1.52
N PRO A 116 3.05 3.62 -1.90
CA PRO A 116 3.14 2.80 -3.10
C PRO A 116 3.17 3.61 -4.40
N THR A 117 2.95 4.92 -4.32
CA THR A 117 2.81 5.82 -5.48
C THR A 117 3.95 6.83 -5.62
N ALA A 118 4.92 6.88 -4.69
CA ALA A 118 5.93 7.95 -4.62
C ALA A 118 6.81 8.09 -5.89
N ALA A 119 7.12 6.97 -6.57
CA ALA A 119 7.99 6.95 -7.74
C ALA A 119 7.22 6.84 -9.08
N LEU A 120 5.90 7.06 -9.08
CA LEU A 120 5.02 6.77 -10.21
C LEU A 120 4.51 8.05 -10.89
N ASP A 121 4.33 7.99 -12.19
CA ASP A 121 3.53 8.96 -12.92
C ASP A 121 2.03 8.82 -12.60
N LEU A 122 1.24 9.82 -12.98
CA LEU A 122 -0.19 9.88 -12.68
C LEU A 122 -0.95 8.63 -13.13
N ARG A 123 -0.66 8.11 -14.33
CA ARG A 123 -1.35 6.92 -14.87
C ARG A 123 -1.13 5.69 -13.98
N HIS A 124 0.11 5.47 -13.55
CA HIS A 124 0.48 4.31 -12.75
C HIS A 124 0.07 4.47 -11.28
N GLN A 125 0.09 5.71 -10.73
CA GLN A 125 -0.51 6.00 -9.42
C GLN A 125 -1.98 5.60 -9.38
N GLU A 126 -2.76 6.06 -10.36
CA GLU A 126 -4.18 5.74 -10.50
C GLU A 126 -4.41 4.22 -10.63
N ALA A 127 -3.58 3.52 -11.41
CA ALA A 127 -3.72 2.07 -11.61
C ALA A 127 -3.49 1.29 -10.29
N ILE A 128 -2.45 1.64 -9.51
CA ILE A 128 -2.18 1.03 -8.21
C ILE A 128 -3.30 1.30 -7.22
N MET A 129 -3.74 2.55 -7.10
CA MET A 129 -4.79 2.92 -6.16
C MET A 129 -6.14 2.30 -6.52
N ALA A 130 -6.47 2.22 -7.81
CA ALA A 130 -7.66 1.51 -8.28
C ALA A 130 -7.58 0.00 -7.98
N CYS A 131 -6.40 -0.60 -8.07
CA CYS A 131 -6.18 -2.00 -7.70
C CYS A 131 -6.37 -2.19 -6.18
N ALA A 132 -5.78 -1.33 -5.35
CA ALA A 132 -5.94 -1.33 -3.90
C ALA A 132 -7.43 -1.21 -3.50
N LEU A 133 -8.18 -0.31 -4.14
CA LEU A 133 -9.61 -0.16 -3.93
C LEU A 133 -10.40 -1.41 -4.34
N ARG A 134 -10.01 -2.09 -5.43
CA ARG A 134 -10.66 -3.38 -5.81
C ARG A 134 -10.46 -4.44 -4.75
N LEU A 135 -9.24 -4.57 -4.21
CA LEU A 135 -8.95 -5.51 -3.10
C LEU A 135 -9.83 -5.23 -1.89
N ALA A 136 -9.96 -3.96 -1.50
CA ALA A 136 -10.81 -3.55 -0.38
C ALA A 136 -12.28 -3.91 -0.64
N ARG A 137 -12.79 -3.67 -1.85
CA ARG A 137 -14.18 -4.05 -2.24
C ARG A 137 -14.40 -5.55 -2.30
N GLN A 138 -13.34 -6.33 -2.49
CA GLN A 138 -13.37 -7.79 -2.44
C GLN A 138 -13.25 -8.35 -1.02
N GLY A 139 -13.20 -7.49 0.01
CA GLY A 139 -13.18 -7.85 1.42
C GLY A 139 -11.81 -7.84 2.08
N SER A 140 -10.75 -7.44 1.39
CA SER A 140 -9.45 -7.25 2.01
C SER A 140 -9.39 -5.96 2.83
N LEU A 141 -8.68 -5.98 3.95
CA LEU A 141 -8.27 -4.77 4.66
C LEU A 141 -7.03 -4.19 3.97
N VAL A 142 -7.15 -2.99 3.41
CA VAL A 142 -6.03 -2.31 2.77
C VAL A 142 -5.66 -1.06 3.57
N LEU A 143 -4.45 -1.02 4.11
CA LEU A 143 -3.88 0.15 4.77
C LEU A 143 -2.83 0.76 3.85
N VAL A 144 -3.00 2.05 3.53
CA VAL A 144 -2.08 2.77 2.63
C VAL A 144 -1.56 4.01 3.34
N VAL A 145 -0.25 4.18 3.38
CA VAL A 145 0.38 5.45 3.78
C VAL A 145 0.58 6.29 2.52
N LEU A 146 0.10 7.52 2.55
CA LEU A 146 0.17 8.46 1.43
C LEU A 146 0.56 9.85 1.92
N HIS A 147 1.32 10.58 1.11
CA HIS A 147 1.60 12.00 1.30
C HIS A 147 0.59 12.89 0.57
N ASP A 148 0.03 12.43 -0.54
CA ASP A 148 -0.99 13.15 -1.30
C ASP A 148 -2.36 13.00 -0.63
N LEU A 149 -2.82 14.11 -0.02
CA LEU A 149 -4.11 14.17 0.68
C LEU A 149 -5.30 14.01 -0.25
N SER A 150 -5.19 14.51 -1.48
CA SER A 150 -6.27 14.40 -2.47
C SER A 150 -6.39 12.97 -2.99
N LEU A 151 -5.26 12.28 -3.18
CA LEU A 151 -5.23 10.87 -3.52
C LEU A 151 -5.81 10.02 -2.37
N ALA A 152 -5.42 10.32 -1.12
CA ALA A 152 -5.98 9.68 0.06
C ALA A 152 -7.50 9.88 0.16
N ALA A 153 -7.98 11.11 -0.02
CA ALA A 153 -9.40 11.43 -0.01
C ALA A 153 -10.19 10.65 -1.07
N ARG A 154 -9.60 10.50 -2.25
CA ARG A 154 -10.26 9.89 -3.40
C ARG A 154 -10.45 8.38 -3.28
N TYR A 155 -9.48 7.69 -2.69
CA TYR A 155 -9.44 6.24 -2.68
C TYR A 155 -9.75 5.59 -1.33
N SER A 156 -9.74 6.32 -0.21
CA SER A 156 -10.01 5.72 1.10
C SER A 156 -11.47 5.86 1.54
N ASP A 157 -11.93 4.88 2.33
CA ASP A 157 -13.20 4.95 3.07
C ASP A 157 -13.00 5.68 4.40
N ARG A 158 -11.82 5.53 5.00
CA ARG A 158 -11.40 6.16 6.26
C ARG A 158 -10.00 6.74 6.13
N VAL A 159 -9.79 7.89 6.74
CA VAL A 159 -8.50 8.56 6.85
C VAL A 159 -8.10 8.59 8.31
N VAL A 160 -6.83 8.28 8.59
CA VAL A 160 -6.21 8.36 9.91
C VAL A 160 -5.02 9.31 9.80
N VAL A 161 -5.02 10.35 10.62
CA VAL A 161 -3.94 11.34 10.66
C VAL A 161 -3.14 11.17 11.95
N PHE A 162 -1.84 10.97 11.78
CA PHE A 162 -0.87 10.99 12.87
C PHE A 162 -0.12 12.32 12.89
N HIS A 163 0.01 12.93 14.07
CA HIS A 163 0.77 14.13 14.27
C HIS A 163 1.58 14.02 15.55
N HIS A 164 2.88 14.33 15.51
CA HIS A 164 3.81 14.15 16.62
C HIS A 164 3.75 12.76 17.27
N GLY A 165 3.64 11.71 16.46
CA GLY A 165 3.61 10.31 16.90
C GLY A 165 2.31 9.88 17.61
N ARG A 166 1.25 10.68 17.54
CA ARG A 166 -0.07 10.40 18.14
C ARG A 166 -1.16 10.39 17.07
N LEU A 167 -2.20 9.60 17.33
CA LEU A 167 -3.44 9.69 16.58
C LEU A 167 -4.03 11.09 16.80
N TYR A 168 -4.14 11.85 15.74
CA TYR A 168 -4.66 13.22 15.77
C TYR A 168 -6.13 13.29 15.33
N ALA A 169 -6.46 12.60 14.25
CA ALA A 169 -7.85 12.52 13.76
C ALA A 169 -8.07 11.20 13.02
N GLU A 170 -9.33 10.74 13.03
CA GLU A 170 -9.81 9.57 12.31
C GLU A 170 -11.27 9.78 11.89
N GLY A 171 -11.61 9.42 10.66
CA GLY A 171 -12.98 9.56 10.14
C GLY A 171 -13.06 9.34 8.64
N THR A 172 -14.18 9.76 8.04
CA THR A 172 -14.27 9.81 6.59
C THR A 172 -13.36 10.90 6.02
N PRO A 173 -12.99 10.85 4.73
CA PRO A 173 -12.21 11.92 4.12
C PRO A 173 -12.81 13.32 4.33
N HIS A 174 -14.13 13.46 4.29
CA HIS A 174 -14.80 14.75 4.52
C HIS A 174 -14.70 15.24 5.97
N ASP A 175 -14.76 14.33 6.94
CA ASP A 175 -14.69 14.70 8.35
C ASP A 175 -13.26 15.11 8.75
N VAL A 176 -12.25 14.46 8.16
CA VAL A 176 -10.85 14.61 8.55
C VAL A 176 -10.14 15.69 7.73
N LEU A 177 -10.30 15.71 6.41
CA LEU A 177 -9.55 16.62 5.54
C LEU A 177 -10.24 17.98 5.44
N THR A 178 -10.23 18.73 6.54
CA THR A 178 -10.75 20.10 6.64
C THR A 178 -9.62 21.12 6.55
N PRO A 179 -9.88 22.38 6.10
CA PRO A 179 -8.87 23.44 6.06
C PRO A 179 -8.20 23.64 7.42
N SER A 180 -8.98 23.63 8.51
CA SER A 180 -8.47 23.79 9.88
C SER A 180 -7.51 22.68 10.28
N LEU A 181 -7.88 21.40 10.06
CA LEU A 181 -7.04 20.26 10.43
C LEU A 181 -5.76 20.23 9.58
N VAL A 182 -5.88 20.38 8.26
CA VAL A 182 -4.73 20.36 7.36
C VAL A 182 -3.80 21.53 7.69
N GLY A 183 -4.31 22.75 7.91
CA GLY A 183 -3.51 23.90 8.30
C GLY A 183 -2.75 23.67 9.60
N GLN A 184 -3.35 23.06 10.61
CA GLN A 184 -2.70 22.73 11.88
C GLN A 184 -1.60 21.68 11.75
N VAL A 185 -1.83 20.63 10.96
CA VAL A 185 -0.89 19.50 10.83
C VAL A 185 0.28 19.84 9.90
N TYR A 186 0.00 20.52 8.79
CA TYR A 186 1.01 20.79 7.75
C TYR A 186 1.59 22.22 7.83
N HIS A 187 1.09 23.06 8.76
CA HIS A 187 1.50 24.46 8.92
C HIS A 187 1.40 25.27 7.62
N HIS A 188 0.35 25.02 6.84
CA HIS A 188 0.12 25.68 5.57
C HIS A 188 -1.37 25.87 5.33
N ASP A 189 -1.74 27.07 4.83
CA ASP A 189 -3.14 27.39 4.54
C ASP A 189 -3.60 26.66 3.27
N VAL A 190 -4.78 26.07 3.36
CA VAL A 190 -5.40 25.33 2.25
C VAL A 190 -6.87 25.65 2.14
N VAL A 191 -7.42 25.48 0.94
CA VAL A 191 -8.87 25.32 0.74
C VAL A 191 -9.15 23.86 0.47
N VAL A 192 -10.31 23.41 0.92
CA VAL A 192 -10.83 22.08 0.59
C VAL A 192 -12.12 22.28 -0.19
N ILE A 193 -12.14 21.79 -1.42
CA ILE A 193 -13.29 21.85 -2.32
C ILE A 193 -13.77 20.44 -2.64
N ASN A 194 -15.02 20.31 -3.04
CA ASN A 194 -15.51 19.02 -3.53
C ASN A 194 -15.09 18.83 -5.00
N HIS A 195 -14.49 17.69 -5.30
CA HIS A 195 -14.15 17.34 -6.68
C HIS A 195 -15.44 17.28 -7.53
N PRO A 196 -15.51 17.99 -8.67
CA PRO A 196 -16.77 18.20 -9.40
C PRO A 196 -17.42 16.92 -9.94
N VAL A 197 -16.64 15.86 -10.14
CA VAL A 197 -17.14 14.59 -10.67
C VAL A 197 -17.37 13.55 -9.56
N THR A 198 -16.46 13.45 -8.59
CA THR A 198 -16.51 12.38 -7.57
C THR A 198 -17.14 12.83 -6.25
N GLY A 199 -17.31 14.13 -6.03
CA GLY A 199 -17.75 14.71 -4.76
C GLY A 199 -16.76 14.56 -3.60
N ARG A 200 -15.62 13.89 -3.81
CA ARG A 200 -14.60 13.67 -2.77
C ARG A 200 -13.82 14.96 -2.46
N PRO A 201 -13.30 15.14 -1.25
CA PRO A 201 -12.46 16.29 -0.91
C PRO A 201 -11.24 16.40 -1.82
N LEU A 202 -10.95 17.61 -2.25
CA LEU A 202 -9.74 17.99 -2.97
C LEU A 202 -9.05 19.08 -2.18
N VAL A 203 -7.85 18.81 -1.68
CA VAL A 203 -7.06 19.75 -0.89
C VAL A 203 -6.19 20.58 -1.83
N VAL A 204 -6.36 21.89 -1.79
CA VAL A 204 -5.66 22.84 -2.66
C VAL A 204 -4.87 23.81 -1.79
N PRO A 205 -3.53 23.85 -1.89
CA PRO A 205 -2.70 24.84 -1.22
C PRO A 205 -3.03 26.27 -1.67
N LEU A 206 -2.91 27.25 -0.76
CA LEU A 206 -3.09 28.68 -1.04
C LEU A 206 -1.76 29.38 -1.30
#